data_ebaa2ed3528d25c9438046568e2c25d3
#
_entry.id   ebaa2ed3528d25c9438046568e2c25d3
#
_cell.length_a   1.000
_cell.length_b   1.000
_cell.length_c   1.000
_cell.angle_alpha   90.00
_cell.angle_beta   90.00
_cell.angle_gamma   90.00
#
_symmetry.space_group_name_H-M   'P 1'
#
loop_
_entity.id
_entity.type
_entity.pdbx_description
1 polymer ?
#
loop_
_entity_poly.entity_id
_entity_poly.type
_entity_poly.pdbx_seq_one_letter_code
_entity_poly.pdbx_strand_id
1 'polypeptide(L)' 'SARLVAIFQRENPAPLTPFHITYKGKVKNSTNQFSSDAWEVYYLTDGRKI' A
#
# COMPACT_ATOMS: atom_id res chain seq x y z
N SER A 1 -6.41 -3.09 -6.66
CA SER A 1 -6.89 -2.87 -5.29
C SER A 1 -7.03 -1.39 -5.00
N ALA A 2 -8.19 -1.01 -4.49
CA ALA A 2 -8.44 0.40 -4.18
C ALA A 2 -7.51 0.94 -3.10
N ARG A 3 -7.14 0.10 -2.13
CA ARG A 3 -6.22 0.53 -1.05
C ARG A 3 -4.82 0.78 -1.57
N LEU A 4 -4.34 -0.08 -2.45
CA LEU A 4 -3.01 0.09 -3.05
C LEU A 4 -2.97 1.36 -3.89
N VAL A 5 -4.00 1.59 -4.70
CA VAL A 5 -4.10 2.81 -5.49
C VAL A 5 -4.09 4.04 -4.59
N ALA A 6 -4.84 4.01 -3.48
CA ALA A 6 -4.90 5.14 -2.55
C ALA A 6 -3.54 5.45 -1.92
N ILE A 7 -2.74 4.42 -1.62
CA ILE A 7 -1.40 4.63 -1.09
C ILE A 7 -0.56 5.44 -2.06
N PHE A 8 -0.57 5.07 -3.35
CA PHE A 8 0.23 5.77 -4.36
C PHE A 8 -0.33 7.14 -4.71
N GLN A 9 -1.65 7.31 -4.64
CA GLN A 9 -2.24 8.64 -4.86
C GLN A 9 -1.83 9.62 -3.77
N ARG A 10 -1.78 9.15 -2.52
CA ARG A 10 -1.36 10.00 -1.40
C ARG A 10 0.14 10.30 -1.47
N GLU A 11 0.94 9.28 -1.74
CA GLU A 11 2.40 9.44 -1.74
C GLU A 11 2.87 10.25 -2.95
N ASN A 12 2.22 10.08 -4.09
CA ASN A 12 2.52 10.78 -5.33
C ASN A 12 4.02 10.76 -5.66
N PRO A 13 4.62 9.57 -5.79
CA PRO A 13 6.07 9.48 -6.04
C PRO A 13 6.43 9.96 -7.44
N ALA A 14 7.71 10.32 -7.60
CA ALA A 14 8.24 10.68 -8.90
C ALA A 14 8.15 9.48 -9.87
N PRO A 15 8.00 9.72 -11.17
CA PRO A 15 7.97 8.63 -12.16
C PRO A 15 9.22 7.75 -12.07
N LEU A 16 9.05 6.45 -12.32
CA LEU A 16 10.11 5.46 -12.33
C LEU A 16 10.74 5.20 -10.95
N THR A 17 10.09 5.63 -9.88
CA THR A 17 10.55 5.31 -8.53
C THR A 17 10.32 3.83 -8.25
N PRO A 18 11.35 3.04 -7.88
CA PRO A 18 11.18 1.62 -7.63
C PRO A 18 10.64 1.37 -6.22
N PHE A 19 9.73 0.41 -6.11
CA PHE A 19 9.08 0.04 -4.84
C PHE A 19 9.13 -1.46 -4.63
N HIS A 20 9.09 -1.86 -3.35
CA HIS A 20 8.82 -3.23 -2.97
C HIS A 20 7.41 -3.28 -2.38
N ILE A 21 6.53 -4.07 -2.99
CA ILE A 21 5.12 -4.17 -2.60
C ILE A 21 4.85 -5.59 -2.11
N THR A 22 4.31 -5.72 -0.91
CA THR A 22 3.96 -7.01 -0.33
C THR A 22 2.48 -7.05 0.00
N TYR A 23 1.79 -8.09 -0.47
CA TYR A 23 0.40 -8.33 -0.13
C TYR A 23 0.33 -9.07 1.20
N LYS A 24 -0.38 -8.51 2.18
CA LYS A 24 -0.48 -9.07 3.53
C LYS A 24 -1.77 -9.84 3.78
N GLY A 25 -2.63 -9.95 2.78
CA GLY A 25 -3.89 -10.65 2.92
C GLY A 25 -5.04 -9.73 3.28
N LYS A 26 -6.17 -10.31 3.63
CA LYS A 26 -7.36 -9.55 3.96
C LYS A 26 -7.40 -9.22 5.45
N VAL A 27 -7.84 -7.99 5.75
CA VAL A 27 -8.01 -7.51 7.12
C VAL A 27 -9.45 -7.04 7.27
N LYS A 28 -10.11 -7.50 8.35
CA LYS A 28 -11.48 -7.09 8.61
C LYS A 28 -11.51 -5.62 9.03
N ASN A 29 -12.42 -4.86 8.43
CA ASN A 29 -12.58 -3.46 8.78
C ASN A 29 -13.19 -3.32 10.17
N SER A 30 -12.75 -2.30 10.92
CA SER A 30 -13.27 -2.04 12.26
C SER A 30 -14.63 -1.35 12.24
N THR A 31 -15.00 -0.73 11.12
CA THR A 31 -16.22 0.08 11.02
C THR A 31 -17.38 -0.64 10.36
N ASN A 32 -17.13 -1.81 9.75
CA ASN A 32 -18.18 -2.58 9.09
C ASN A 32 -17.77 -4.06 9.02
N GLN A 33 -18.62 -4.88 8.40
CA GLN A 33 -18.38 -6.33 8.32
C GLN A 33 -17.51 -6.76 7.14
N PHE A 34 -17.11 -5.82 6.31
CA PHE A 34 -16.33 -6.12 5.11
C PHE A 34 -14.84 -6.20 5.41
N SER A 35 -14.11 -6.87 4.54
CA SER A 35 -12.67 -6.97 4.62
C SER A 35 -12.03 -6.13 3.54
N SER A 36 -10.81 -5.70 3.78
CA SER A 36 -10.00 -4.95 2.82
C SER A 36 -8.65 -5.63 2.63
N ASP A 37 -8.08 -5.48 1.44
CA ASP A 37 -6.73 -5.97 1.18
C ASP A 37 -5.71 -5.12 1.92
N ALA A 38 -4.76 -5.76 2.57
CA ALA A 38 -3.69 -5.09 3.29
C ALA A 38 -2.41 -5.19 2.48
N TRP A 39 -1.69 -4.08 2.38
CA TRP A 39 -0.46 -3.96 1.60
C TRP A 39 0.63 -3.31 2.42
N GLU A 40 1.88 -3.71 2.16
CA GLU A 40 3.06 -3.00 2.64
C GLU A 40 3.85 -2.53 1.44
N VAL A 41 4.20 -1.25 1.42
CA VAL A 41 4.91 -0.63 0.30
C VAL A 41 6.15 0.08 0.85
N TYR A 42 7.30 -0.25 0.28
CA TYR A 42 8.59 0.30 0.71
C TYR A 42 9.32 0.88 -0.50
N TYR A 43 10.00 2.01 -0.28
CA TYR A 43 10.95 2.51 -1.27
C TYR A 43 12.14 1.56 -1.33
N LEU A 44 12.54 1.16 -2.55
CA LEU A 44 13.71 0.30 -2.70
C LEU A 44 15.02 1.04 -2.41
N THR A 45 15.04 2.35 -2.61
CA THR A 45 16.25 3.14 -2.48
C THR A 45 16.76 3.23 -1.04
N ASP A 46 15.86 3.36 -0.06
CA ASP A 46 16.25 3.53 1.34
C ASP A 46 15.47 2.62 2.29
N GLY A 47 14.57 1.80 1.78
CA GLY A 47 13.77 0.89 2.60
C GLY A 47 12.69 1.56 3.42
N ARG A 48 12.42 2.84 3.19
CA ARG A 48 11.41 3.56 3.95
C ARG A 48 10.00 3.08 3.59
N LYS A 49 9.21 2.82 4.60
CA LYS A 49 7.82 2.39 4.41
C LYS A 49 6.90 3.60 4.21
N ILE A 50 5.98 3.45 3.26
CA ILE A 50 4.93 4.45 3.07
C ILE A 50 3.85 4.27 4.13
#